data_3a6fb8fdb02cb55cae9e95df47e3438e
#
_entry.id   3a6fb8fdb02cb55cae9e95df47e3438e
#
_cell.length_a   1.000
_cell.length_b   1.000
_cell.length_c   1.000
_cell.angle_alpha   90.00
_cell.angle_beta   90.00
_cell.angle_gamma   90.00
#
_symmetry.space_group_name_H-M   'P 1'
#
loop_
_entity.id
_entity.type
_entity.pdbx_description
1 polymer ?
#
loop_
_entity_poly.entity_id
_entity_poly.type
_entity_poly.pdbx_seq_one_letter_code
_entity_poly.pdbx_strand_id
1 'polypeptide(L)'
;MESYKDFARVYDEFMDQTPYDEWLLNILNVFKEYKIKKAAQVLDLGCGTGKMSRRLAREGYQVTAVDNSMDMLEIAASEEEDHILYLSLIHI
;
A
#
# COMPACT_ATOMS: atom_id res chain seq x y z
N MET A 1 12.07 -19.21 0.40
CA MET A 1 11.85 -19.72 1.76
C MET A 1 10.37 -19.64 2.12
N GLU A 2 9.78 -20.80 2.28
CA GLU A 2 8.33 -20.85 2.48
C GLU A 2 7.87 -20.22 3.78
N SER A 3 8.67 -20.31 4.85
CA SER A 3 8.34 -19.72 6.14
C SER A 3 8.17 -18.20 6.06
N TYR A 4 8.89 -17.52 5.19
CA TYR A 4 8.75 -16.09 5.01
C TYR A 4 7.47 -15.75 4.25
N LYS A 5 7.13 -16.56 3.23
CA LYS A 5 5.86 -16.43 2.52
C LYS A 5 4.68 -16.68 3.44
N ASP A 6 4.79 -17.70 4.29
CA ASP A 6 3.76 -18.00 5.28
C ASP A 6 3.60 -16.85 6.27
N PHE A 7 4.72 -16.26 6.70
CA PHE A 7 4.67 -15.07 7.55
C PHE A 7 3.93 -13.93 6.89
N ALA A 8 4.19 -13.67 5.60
CA ALA A 8 3.52 -12.59 4.89
C ALA A 8 2.01 -12.81 4.81
N ARG A 9 1.57 -14.05 4.60
CA ARG A 9 0.14 -14.37 4.59
C ARG A 9 -0.50 -14.19 5.96
N VAL A 10 0.16 -14.67 7.01
CA VAL A 10 -0.34 -14.51 8.37
C VAL A 10 -0.41 -13.03 8.74
N TYR A 11 0.61 -12.26 8.37
CA TYR A 11 0.62 -10.82 8.59
C TYR A 11 -0.56 -10.15 7.88
N ASP A 12 -0.82 -10.53 6.63
CA ASP A 12 -1.92 -9.97 5.85
C ASP A 12 -3.27 -10.28 6.50
N GLU A 13 -3.48 -11.53 6.91
CA GLU A 13 -4.71 -11.92 7.60
C GLU A 13 -4.88 -11.19 8.93
N PHE A 14 -3.80 -11.07 9.69
CA PHE A 14 -3.80 -10.34 10.95
C PHE A 14 -4.17 -8.88 10.73
N MET A 15 -3.59 -8.25 9.71
CA MET A 15 -3.81 -6.85 9.40
C MET A 15 -5.19 -6.58 8.79
N ASP A 16 -5.93 -7.62 8.41
CA ASP A 16 -7.33 -7.43 7.96
C ASP A 16 -8.20 -6.80 9.04
N GLN A 17 -7.82 -6.93 10.32
CA GLN A 17 -8.52 -6.28 11.42
C GLN A 17 -8.15 -4.81 11.58
N THR A 18 -7.18 -4.34 10.84
CA THR A 18 -6.72 -2.95 10.92
C THR A 18 -7.76 -2.02 10.32
N PRO A 19 -8.05 -0.87 10.96
CA PRO A 19 -9.08 0.05 10.48
C PRO A 19 -8.57 0.92 9.31
N TYR A 20 -8.25 0.28 8.20
CA TYR A 20 -7.69 0.97 7.04
C TYR A 20 -8.59 2.06 6.47
N ASP A 21 -9.90 1.82 6.48
CA ASP A 21 -10.83 2.82 5.94
C ASP A 21 -10.88 4.07 6.80
N GLU A 22 -10.79 3.91 8.13
CA GLU A 22 -10.68 5.05 9.03
C GLU A 22 -9.37 5.80 8.83
N TRP A 23 -8.28 5.07 8.69
CA TRP A 23 -6.97 5.68 8.43
C TRP A 23 -6.97 6.42 7.10
N LEU A 24 -7.62 5.85 6.09
CA LEU A 24 -7.76 6.52 4.79
C LEU A 24 -8.49 7.84 4.92
N LEU A 25 -9.59 7.88 5.67
CA LEU A 25 -10.32 9.11 5.89
C LEU A 25 -9.44 10.18 6.55
N ASN A 26 -8.62 9.79 7.52
CA ASN A 26 -7.70 10.72 8.16
C ASN A 26 -6.67 11.26 7.16
N ILE A 27 -6.11 10.39 6.32
CA ILE A 27 -5.16 10.79 5.30
C ILE A 27 -5.82 11.75 4.31
N LEU A 28 -7.02 11.43 3.84
CA LEU A 28 -7.74 12.28 2.88
C LEU A 28 -8.07 13.64 3.48
N ASN A 29 -8.40 13.70 4.77
CA ASN A 29 -8.64 14.96 5.45
C ASN A 29 -7.37 15.82 5.50
N VAL A 30 -6.21 15.19 5.77
CA VAL A 30 -4.93 15.90 5.74
C VAL A 30 -4.64 16.40 4.34
N PHE A 31 -4.85 15.57 3.33
CA PHE A 31 -4.65 15.98 1.93
C PHE A 31 -5.52 17.17 1.56
N LYS A 32 -6.77 17.16 2.01
CA LYS A 32 -7.69 18.27 1.77
C LYS A 32 -7.20 19.54 2.45
N GLU A 33 -6.76 19.44 3.69
CA GLU A 33 -6.25 20.58 4.47
C GLU A 33 -5.05 21.22 3.78
N TYR A 34 -4.15 20.42 3.24
CA TYR A 34 -2.96 20.89 2.54
C TYR A 34 -3.17 21.08 1.04
N LYS A 35 -4.41 20.96 0.58
CA LYS A 35 -4.79 21.19 -0.82
C LYS A 35 -4.05 20.28 -1.80
N ILE A 36 -3.83 19.03 -1.39
CA ILE A 36 -3.25 18.03 -2.27
C ILE A 36 -4.29 17.66 -3.33
N LYS A 37 -3.92 17.79 -4.59
CA LYS A 37 -4.83 17.54 -5.70
C LYS A 37 -5.04 16.06 -5.94
N LYS A 38 -6.20 15.68 -6.48
CA LYS A 38 -6.40 14.34 -7.04
C LYS A 38 -5.35 14.07 -8.10
N ALA A 39 -4.99 12.83 -8.27
CA ALA A 39 -3.91 12.39 -9.17
C ALA A 39 -2.51 12.83 -8.73
N ALA A 40 -2.35 13.40 -7.55
CA ALA A 40 -1.03 13.66 -6.99
C ALA A 40 -0.26 12.33 -6.81
N GLN A 41 1.05 12.43 -6.87
CA GLN A 41 1.91 11.27 -6.64
C GLN A 41 2.08 11.05 -5.13
N VAL A 42 1.88 9.81 -4.69
CA VAL A 42 1.98 9.43 -3.28
C VAL A 42 2.99 8.30 -3.15
N LEU A 43 3.90 8.44 -2.20
CA LEU A 43 4.86 7.40 -1.87
C LEU A 43 4.41 6.71 -0.58
N ASP A 44 4.20 5.39 -0.67
CA ASP A 44 3.83 4.55 0.47
C ASP A 44 5.05 3.73 0.88
N LEU A 45 5.76 4.18 1.91
CA LEU A 45 6.95 3.50 2.44
C LEU A 45 6.53 2.40 3.40
N GLY A 46 7.00 1.17 3.14
CA GLY A 46 6.60 0.03 3.95
C GLY A 46 5.17 -0.41 3.64
N CYS A 47 4.85 -0.53 2.37
CA CYS A 47 3.48 -0.78 1.92
C CYS A 47 2.92 -2.15 2.34
N GLY A 48 3.79 -3.10 2.72
CA GLY A 48 3.37 -4.45 3.05
C GLY A 48 2.60 -5.11 1.90
N THR A 49 1.41 -5.60 2.18
CA THR A 49 0.56 -6.24 1.17
C THR A 49 -0.28 -5.25 0.36
N GLY A 50 -0.05 -3.95 0.54
CA GLY A 50 -0.60 -2.92 -0.32
C GLY A 50 -2.03 -2.47 -0.01
N LYS A 51 -2.54 -2.76 1.17
CA LYS A 51 -3.93 -2.44 1.52
C LYS A 51 -4.21 -0.95 1.47
N MET A 52 -3.31 -0.13 2.03
CA MET A 52 -3.47 1.33 1.98
C MET A 52 -3.17 1.87 0.59
N SER A 53 -2.13 1.34 -0.07
CA SER A 53 -1.79 1.76 -1.44
C SER A 53 -2.96 1.58 -2.40
N ARG A 54 -3.65 0.44 -2.32
CA ARG A 54 -4.82 0.20 -3.18
C ARG A 54 -5.96 1.17 -2.88
N ARG A 55 -6.18 1.48 -1.60
CA ARG A 55 -7.20 2.45 -1.22
C ARG A 55 -6.90 3.85 -1.76
N LEU A 56 -5.66 4.27 -1.66
CA LEU A 56 -5.23 5.57 -2.20
C LEU A 56 -5.35 5.60 -3.72
N ALA A 57 -4.98 4.52 -4.39
CA ALA A 57 -5.11 4.43 -5.85
C ALA A 57 -6.58 4.52 -6.29
N ARG A 58 -7.48 3.87 -5.56
CA ARG A 58 -8.93 3.95 -5.85
C ARG A 58 -9.48 5.35 -5.67
N GLU A 59 -8.86 6.14 -4.82
CA GLU A 59 -9.22 7.54 -4.64
C GLU A 59 -8.65 8.45 -5.74
N GLY A 60 -7.85 7.90 -6.63
CA GLY A 60 -7.35 8.61 -7.80
C GLY A 60 -5.90 9.06 -7.73
N TYR A 61 -5.18 8.70 -6.67
CA TYR A 61 -3.76 9.05 -6.54
C TYR A 61 -2.88 8.10 -7.32
N GLN A 62 -1.72 8.61 -7.75
CA GLN A 62 -0.67 7.80 -8.39
C GLN A 62 0.26 7.32 -7.28
N VAL A 63 0.24 6.02 -6.98
CA VAL A 63 0.93 5.48 -5.81
C VAL A 63 2.20 4.76 -6.22
N THR A 64 3.30 5.10 -5.55
CA THR A 64 4.51 4.29 -5.58
C THR A 64 4.61 3.59 -4.23
N ALA A 65 4.46 2.28 -4.23
CA ALA A 65 4.42 1.47 -3.03
C ALA A 65 5.75 0.73 -2.88
N VAL A 66 6.40 0.91 -1.76
CA VAL A 66 7.77 0.43 -1.55
C VAL A 66 7.81 -0.44 -0.30
N ASP A 67 8.49 -1.58 -0.41
CA ASP A 67 8.75 -2.44 0.72
C ASP A 67 10.07 -3.18 0.52
N ASN A 68 10.70 -3.62 1.60
CA ASN A 68 11.91 -4.42 1.51
C ASN A 68 11.63 -5.92 1.45
N SER A 69 10.38 -6.33 1.56
CA SER A 69 9.96 -7.72 1.50
C SER A 69 9.39 -8.06 0.13
N MET A 70 10.09 -8.87 -0.63
CA MET A 70 9.59 -9.34 -1.93
C MET A 70 8.31 -10.16 -1.78
N ASP A 71 8.19 -10.95 -0.71
CA ASP A 71 6.98 -11.74 -0.47
C ASP A 71 5.76 -10.86 -0.23
N MET A 72 5.92 -9.77 0.51
CA MET A 72 4.85 -8.79 0.69
C MET A 72 4.47 -8.13 -0.62
N LEU A 73 5.46 -7.74 -1.42
CA LEU A 73 5.22 -7.10 -2.71
C LEU A 73 4.54 -8.05 -3.70
N GLU A 74 4.88 -9.33 -3.69
CA GLU A 74 4.20 -10.32 -4.53
C GLU A 74 2.72 -10.42 -4.18
N ILE A 75 2.39 -10.43 -2.89
CA ILE A 75 1.00 -10.45 -2.44
C ILE A 75 0.30 -9.16 -2.86
N ALA A 76 0.95 -8.02 -2.64
CA ALA A 76 0.39 -6.73 -3.02
C ALA A 76 0.10 -6.65 -4.51
N ALA A 77 1.06 -7.05 -5.34
CA ALA A 77 0.95 -7.00 -6.79
C ALA A 77 -0.02 -8.03 -7.36
N SER A 78 -0.38 -9.07 -6.59
CA SER A 78 -1.37 -10.06 -7.02
C SER A 78 -2.79 -9.51 -7.08
N GLU A 79 -3.04 -8.41 -6.38
CA GLU A 79 -4.32 -7.72 -6.42
C GLU A 79 -4.29 -6.70 -7.56
N GLU A 80 -5.22 -6.82 -8.50
CA GLU A 80 -5.27 -5.90 -9.62
C GLU A 80 -5.74 -4.53 -9.18
N GLU A 81 -4.92 -3.53 -9.42
CA GLU A 81 -5.27 -2.13 -9.17
C GLU A 81 -4.41 -1.25 -10.07
N ASP A 82 -5.06 -0.35 -10.79
CA ASP A 82 -4.36 0.62 -11.63
C ASP A 82 -3.68 1.69 -10.78
N HIS A 83 -2.67 2.34 -11.35
CA HIS A 83 -2.00 3.51 -10.76
C HIS A 83 -1.12 3.20 -9.56
N ILE A 84 -0.69 1.95 -9.41
CA ILE A 84 0.28 1.57 -8.38
C ILE A 84 1.54 1.01 -9.03
N LEU A 85 2.68 1.58 -8.66
CA LEU A 85 3.99 1.04 -9.00
C LEU A 85 4.58 0.42 -7.73
N TYR A 86 4.90 -0.87 -7.77
CA TYR A 86 5.50 -1.57 -6.65
C TYR A 86 7.01 -1.68 -6.83
N LEU A 87 7.77 -1.26 -5.83
CA LEU A 87 9.23 -1.28 -5.86
C LEU A 87 9.80 -1.91 -4.61
N SER A 88 10.83 -2.73 -4.80
CA SER A 88 11.60 -3.26 -3.68
C SER A 88 12.69 -2.28 -3.27
N LEU A 89 12.83 -2.02 -1.97
CA LEU A 89 13.92 -1.18 -1.44
C LEU A 89 15.29 -1.76 -1.74
N ILE A 90 15.38 -3.07 -1.92
CA ILE A 90 16.65 -3.72 -2.24
C ILE A 90 17.17 -3.30 -3.62
N HIS A 91 16.26 -2.92 -4.52
CA HIS A 91 16.58 -2.57 -5.90
C HIS A 91 16.60 -1.07 -6.17
N ILE A 92 16.41 -0.28 -5.13
CA ILE A 92 16.53 1.16 -5.21
C ILE A 92 17.94 1.59 -4.81
#